data_3fd09a50000e7a54efdc2a8edfdb5aca
#
_entry.id   3fd09a50000e7a54efdc2a8edfdb5aca
#
_cell.length_a   1.000
_cell.length_b   1.000
_cell.length_c   1.000
_cell.angle_alpha   90.00
_cell.angle_beta   90.00
_cell.angle_gamma   90.00
#
_symmetry.space_group_name_H-M   'P 1'
#
loop_
_entity.id
_entity.type
_entity.pdbx_description
1 polymer ?
#
loop_
_entity_poly.entity_id
_entity_poly.type
_entity_poly.pdbx_seq_one_letter_code
_entity_poly.pdbx_strand_id
1 'polypeptide(L)'
;LDRLLAAVTAATRMLLVNAPNNPTGWTLTRDEQRALLEHCRRTGTWIVADEVYERLWFGPGAAAPSFLDLAGPEDRVIVVHSFSKSFLMTGWRLGWLVLPGSQLDAMGKLIEFNSSCAPVFVQRGGLAALKDAAQTVPDLTRRMRACRDRLVDGLQRLPGVELARPLGGMYAFFRLPGLSDARTPLPTGTRI
;
A
#
# COMPACT_ATOMS: atom_id res chain seq x y z
N LEU A 1 -13.74 2.20 10.70
CA LEU A 1 -14.45 2.11 9.41
C LEU A 1 -15.62 3.09 9.37
N ASP A 2 -16.51 3.13 10.37
CA ASP A 2 -17.76 3.93 10.38
C ASP A 2 -17.54 5.41 10.08
N ARG A 3 -16.51 6.01 10.68
CA ARG A 3 -16.14 7.42 10.41
C ARG A 3 -15.73 7.62 8.94
N LEU A 4 -15.06 6.66 8.33
CA LEU A 4 -14.68 6.72 6.93
C LEU A 4 -15.92 6.60 6.02
N LEU A 5 -16.78 5.62 6.29
CA LEU A 5 -18.04 5.45 5.54
C LEU A 5 -18.92 6.70 5.62
N ALA A 6 -19.04 7.31 6.79
CA ALA A 6 -19.80 8.54 6.97
C ALA A 6 -19.20 9.75 6.22
N ALA A 7 -17.89 9.78 6.00
CA ALA A 7 -17.23 10.85 5.27
C ALA A 7 -17.32 10.71 3.74
N VAL A 8 -17.56 9.50 3.22
CA VAL A 8 -17.72 9.23 1.80
C VAL A 8 -19.20 9.39 1.42
N THR A 9 -19.50 10.42 0.65
CA THR A 9 -20.86 10.78 0.23
C THR A 9 -20.99 10.78 -1.29
N ALA A 10 -22.17 11.02 -1.84
CA ALA A 10 -22.39 11.19 -3.27
C ALA A 10 -21.60 12.37 -3.89
N ALA A 11 -21.12 13.29 -3.07
CA ALA A 11 -20.22 14.37 -3.50
C ALA A 11 -18.73 13.91 -3.59
N THR A 12 -18.39 12.77 -2.99
CA THR A 12 -17.04 12.21 -3.02
C THR A 12 -16.78 11.56 -4.38
N ARG A 13 -15.85 12.09 -5.14
CA ARG A 13 -15.51 11.56 -6.48
C ARG A 13 -14.58 10.37 -6.41
N MET A 14 -13.65 10.40 -5.49
CA MET A 14 -12.60 9.38 -5.38
C MET A 14 -12.15 9.22 -3.92
N LEU A 15 -11.87 7.99 -3.53
CA LEU A 15 -11.27 7.61 -2.27
C LEU A 15 -9.94 6.93 -2.55
N LEU A 16 -8.84 7.48 -2.03
CA LEU A 16 -7.53 6.84 -2.06
C LEU A 16 -7.32 6.03 -0.78
N VAL A 17 -7.02 4.74 -0.93
CA VAL A 17 -6.72 3.82 0.17
C VAL A 17 -5.33 3.24 -0.05
N ASN A 18 -4.39 3.53 0.86
CA ASN A 18 -3.07 2.90 0.85
C ASN A 18 -3.03 1.80 1.91
N ALA A 19 -3.02 0.53 1.47
CA ALA A 19 -3.07 -0.63 2.36
C ALA A 19 -2.34 -1.86 1.74
N PRO A 20 -1.33 -2.42 2.41
CA PRO A 20 -0.73 -2.01 3.68
C PRO A 20 -0.18 -0.59 3.64
N ASN A 21 -0.43 0.18 4.71
CA ASN A 21 -0.22 1.63 4.73
C ASN A 21 1.25 2.01 4.96
N ASN A 22 1.71 2.98 4.24
CA ASN A 22 2.95 3.71 4.52
C ASN A 22 2.59 5.05 5.21
N PRO A 23 3.02 5.31 6.46
CA PRO A 23 4.04 4.57 7.22
C PRO A 23 3.53 3.64 8.33
N THR A 24 2.22 3.51 8.54
CA THR A 24 1.68 2.88 9.75
C THR A 24 1.70 1.36 9.73
N GLY A 25 1.79 0.73 8.55
CA GLY A 25 1.67 -0.70 8.38
C GLY A 25 0.25 -1.25 8.61
N TRP A 26 -0.75 -0.35 8.77
CA TRP A 26 -2.16 -0.72 8.85
C TRP A 26 -2.68 -1.28 7.53
N THR A 27 -3.68 -2.14 7.58
CA THR A 27 -4.41 -2.61 6.41
C THR A 27 -5.87 -2.83 6.73
N LEU A 28 -6.69 -2.86 5.69
CA LEU A 28 -8.09 -3.27 5.79
C LEU A 28 -8.21 -4.79 5.87
N THR A 29 -9.15 -5.25 6.68
CA THR A 29 -9.63 -6.62 6.59
C THR A 29 -10.48 -6.81 5.33
N ARG A 30 -10.68 -8.07 4.91
CA ARG A 30 -11.55 -8.38 3.76
C ARG A 30 -12.98 -7.88 3.96
N ASP A 31 -13.51 -7.96 5.18
CA ASP A 31 -14.87 -7.49 5.47
C ASP A 31 -14.98 -5.96 5.44
N GLU A 32 -13.96 -5.26 5.92
CA GLU A 32 -13.87 -3.81 5.78
C GLU A 32 -13.75 -3.38 4.31
N GLN A 33 -12.95 -4.09 3.51
CA GLN A 33 -12.88 -3.83 2.05
C GLN A 33 -14.23 -4.04 1.37
N ARG A 34 -14.95 -5.12 1.73
CA ARG A 34 -16.30 -5.39 1.20
C ARG A 34 -17.27 -4.27 1.55
N ALA A 35 -17.33 -3.89 2.81
CA ALA A 35 -18.22 -2.81 3.27
C ALA A 35 -17.90 -1.48 2.56
N LEU A 36 -16.61 -1.18 2.38
CA LEU A 36 -16.18 0.03 1.69
C LEU A 36 -16.52 0.00 0.20
N LEU A 37 -16.29 -1.14 -0.48
CA LEU A 37 -16.64 -1.32 -1.89
C LEU A 37 -18.14 -1.17 -2.13
N GLU A 38 -18.97 -1.81 -1.31
CA GLU A 38 -20.43 -1.70 -1.39
C GLU A 38 -20.91 -0.26 -1.15
N HIS A 39 -20.28 0.44 -0.19
CA HIS A 39 -20.60 1.84 0.05
C HIS A 39 -20.23 2.72 -1.15
N CYS A 40 -19.05 2.53 -1.73
CA CYS A 40 -18.59 3.27 -2.90
C CYS A 40 -19.44 2.97 -4.15
N ARG A 41 -19.94 1.75 -4.31
CA ARG A 41 -20.92 1.41 -5.36
C ARG A 41 -22.19 2.24 -5.24
N ARG A 42 -22.73 2.39 -4.02
CA ARG A 42 -23.96 3.18 -3.77
C ARG A 42 -23.77 4.67 -3.99
N THR A 43 -22.59 5.22 -3.61
CA THR A 43 -22.31 6.65 -3.75
C THR A 43 -21.73 7.03 -5.12
N GLY A 44 -21.37 6.05 -5.94
CA GLY A 44 -20.71 6.28 -7.23
C GLY A 44 -19.25 6.74 -7.11
N THR A 45 -18.63 6.51 -5.96
CA THR A 45 -17.26 6.92 -5.65
C THR A 45 -16.25 5.95 -6.25
N TRP A 46 -15.17 6.44 -6.86
CA TRP A 46 -14.04 5.63 -7.28
C TRP A 46 -13.18 5.25 -6.08
N ILE A 47 -12.66 4.01 -6.07
CA ILE A 47 -11.61 3.58 -5.16
C ILE A 47 -10.30 3.53 -5.93
N VAL A 48 -9.28 4.24 -5.45
CA VAL A 48 -7.88 4.03 -5.86
C VAL A 48 -7.18 3.32 -4.72
N ALA A 49 -6.93 2.03 -4.90
CA ALA A 49 -6.27 1.19 -3.92
C ALA A 49 -4.77 1.14 -4.22
N ASP A 50 -3.97 1.84 -3.42
CA ASP A 50 -2.52 1.74 -3.48
C ASP A 50 -2.08 0.52 -2.66
N GLU A 51 -1.89 -0.60 -3.37
CA GLU A 51 -1.53 -1.92 -2.82
C GLU A 51 -0.05 -2.26 -3.07
N VAL A 52 0.81 -1.27 -3.23
CA VAL A 52 2.24 -1.48 -3.57
C VAL A 52 3.01 -2.32 -2.53
N TYR A 53 2.49 -2.46 -1.32
CA TYR A 53 3.07 -3.29 -0.25
C TYR A 53 2.35 -4.62 -0.04
N GLU A 54 1.43 -5.02 -0.90
CA GLU A 54 0.57 -6.21 -0.75
C GLU A 54 1.34 -7.48 -0.35
N ARG A 55 2.51 -7.70 -0.95
CA ARG A 55 3.34 -8.90 -0.72
C ARG A 55 4.33 -8.75 0.43
N LEU A 56 4.55 -7.55 0.95
CA LEU A 56 5.23 -7.33 2.21
C LEU A 56 4.22 -7.40 3.35
N TRP A 57 3.58 -8.56 3.47
CA TRP A 57 2.48 -8.86 4.37
C TRP A 57 2.92 -9.78 5.51
N PHE A 58 2.55 -9.44 6.72
CA PHE A 58 2.94 -10.18 7.92
C PHE A 58 1.79 -10.93 8.58
N GLY A 59 0.61 -10.89 8.00
CA GLY A 59 -0.56 -11.69 8.41
C GLY A 59 -0.60 -13.05 7.71
N PRO A 60 -1.76 -13.71 7.76
CA PRO A 60 -1.98 -15.01 7.10
C PRO A 60 -2.03 -14.88 5.57
N GLY A 61 -1.62 -15.94 4.89
CA GLY A 61 -1.59 -15.98 3.43
C GLY A 61 -0.32 -15.38 2.82
N ALA A 62 -0.26 -15.35 1.48
CA ALA A 62 0.89 -14.90 0.71
C ALA A 62 0.90 -13.39 0.43
N ALA A 63 -0.25 -12.73 0.59
CA ALA A 63 -0.44 -11.29 0.37
C ALA A 63 -1.51 -10.73 1.30
N ALA A 64 -1.50 -9.41 1.48
CA ALA A 64 -2.58 -8.69 2.16
C ALA A 64 -3.89 -8.81 1.38
N PRO A 65 -5.05 -8.64 2.02
CA PRO A 65 -6.33 -8.57 1.31
C PRO A 65 -6.29 -7.49 0.21
N SER A 66 -6.81 -7.82 -0.95
CA SER A 66 -6.88 -6.92 -2.12
C SER A 66 -8.31 -6.61 -2.51
N PHE A 67 -8.56 -5.39 -3.01
CA PHE A 67 -9.84 -5.06 -3.63
C PHE A 67 -10.12 -5.89 -4.88
N LEU A 68 -9.09 -6.40 -5.56
CA LEU A 68 -9.24 -7.28 -6.72
C LEU A 68 -9.93 -8.62 -6.40
N ASP A 69 -9.86 -9.05 -5.13
CA ASP A 69 -10.56 -10.28 -4.69
C ASP A 69 -12.09 -10.11 -4.60
N LEU A 70 -12.57 -8.86 -4.61
CA LEU A 70 -13.96 -8.50 -4.36
C LEU A 70 -14.59 -7.71 -5.51
N ALA A 71 -13.79 -6.94 -6.24
CA ALA A 71 -14.26 -6.08 -7.32
C ALA A 71 -14.55 -6.88 -8.58
N GLY A 72 -15.68 -6.58 -9.22
CA GLY A 72 -15.96 -7.02 -10.58
C GLY A 72 -15.30 -6.13 -11.64
N PRO A 73 -15.27 -6.55 -12.90
CA PRO A 73 -14.55 -5.86 -13.97
C PRO A 73 -15.08 -4.44 -14.28
N GLU A 74 -16.31 -4.14 -13.90
CA GLU A 74 -16.95 -2.84 -14.12
C GLU A 74 -17.01 -1.96 -12.87
N ASP A 75 -16.51 -2.46 -11.73
CA ASP A 75 -16.44 -1.65 -10.52
C ASP A 75 -15.49 -0.46 -10.68
N ARG A 76 -15.84 0.64 -10.06
CA ARG A 76 -15.02 1.86 -10.05
C ARG A 76 -13.80 1.69 -9.12
N VAL A 77 -12.96 0.71 -9.43
CA VAL A 77 -11.76 0.37 -8.66
C VAL A 77 -10.54 0.43 -9.56
N ILE A 78 -9.54 1.15 -9.11
CA ILE A 78 -8.20 1.18 -9.72
C ILE A 78 -7.23 0.67 -8.67
N VAL A 79 -6.52 -0.41 -8.96
CA VAL A 79 -5.49 -0.94 -8.05
C VAL A 79 -4.11 -0.62 -8.59
N VAL A 80 -3.27 -0.08 -7.72
CA VAL A 80 -1.90 0.34 -8.04
C VAL A 80 -0.93 -0.67 -7.46
N HIS A 81 -0.09 -1.23 -8.32
CA HIS A 81 0.98 -2.16 -7.96
C HIS A 81 2.35 -1.63 -8.36
N SER A 82 3.40 -2.13 -7.71
CA SER A 82 4.76 -1.70 -7.99
C SER A 82 5.76 -2.84 -7.83
N PHE A 83 6.75 -2.86 -8.71
CA PHE A 83 7.94 -3.70 -8.55
C PHE A 83 8.92 -3.18 -7.49
N SER A 84 8.76 -1.92 -7.08
CA SER A 84 9.71 -1.24 -6.19
C SER A 84 9.92 -1.94 -4.85
N LYS A 85 8.86 -2.53 -4.27
CA LYS A 85 8.87 -3.00 -2.89
C LYS A 85 9.16 -4.50 -2.79
N SER A 86 8.20 -5.31 -3.19
CA SER A 86 8.28 -6.77 -3.08
C SER A 86 9.35 -7.41 -3.98
N PHE A 87 9.81 -6.69 -4.98
CA PHE A 87 10.83 -7.16 -5.93
C PHE A 87 12.15 -6.40 -5.81
N LEU A 88 12.31 -5.50 -4.82
CA LEU A 88 13.52 -4.69 -4.58
C LEU A 88 13.96 -3.87 -5.80
N MET A 89 13.01 -3.44 -6.64
CA MET A 89 13.27 -2.74 -7.90
C MET A 89 12.95 -1.25 -7.83
N THR A 90 13.30 -0.57 -6.74
CA THR A 90 12.97 0.85 -6.53
C THR A 90 13.55 1.76 -7.63
N GLY A 91 14.78 1.50 -8.07
CA GLY A 91 15.47 2.27 -9.11
C GLY A 91 14.98 1.97 -10.54
N TRP A 92 14.25 0.90 -10.75
CA TRP A 92 13.77 0.48 -12.08
C TRP A 92 12.55 1.25 -12.57
N ARG A 93 11.83 1.91 -11.66
CA ARG A 93 10.67 2.75 -11.95
C ARG A 93 9.58 2.01 -12.74
N LEU A 94 9.22 0.80 -12.29
CA LEU A 94 8.23 -0.08 -12.92
C LEU A 94 7.06 -0.36 -11.97
N GLY A 95 5.85 -0.35 -12.50
CA GLY A 95 4.60 -0.69 -11.83
C GLY A 95 3.51 -0.96 -12.84
N TRP A 96 2.33 -1.29 -12.37
CA TRP A 96 1.16 -1.47 -13.23
C TRP A 96 -0.12 -1.04 -12.50
N LEU A 97 -1.15 -0.80 -13.28
CA LEU A 97 -2.49 -0.54 -12.81
C LEU A 97 -3.42 -1.67 -13.24
N VAL A 98 -4.34 -2.04 -12.37
CA VAL A 98 -5.49 -2.85 -12.72
C VAL A 98 -6.72 -1.96 -12.61
N LEU A 99 -7.49 -1.87 -13.70
CA LEU A 99 -8.60 -0.93 -13.81
C LEU A 99 -9.68 -1.46 -14.76
N PRO A 100 -10.93 -0.94 -14.73
CA PRO A 100 -11.98 -1.32 -15.65
C PRO A 100 -11.59 -1.10 -17.11
N GLY A 101 -12.02 -2.00 -18.01
CA GLY A 101 -11.72 -1.93 -19.42
C GLY A 101 -12.14 -0.60 -20.07
N SER A 102 -13.23 -0.01 -19.59
CA SER A 102 -13.74 1.29 -20.04
C SER A 102 -12.78 2.47 -19.80
N GLN A 103 -11.76 2.31 -18.96
CA GLN A 103 -10.77 3.35 -18.62
C GLN A 103 -9.44 3.16 -19.33
N LEU A 104 -9.23 2.08 -20.08
CA LEU A 104 -7.93 1.74 -20.68
C LEU A 104 -7.43 2.82 -21.63
N ASP A 105 -8.29 3.32 -22.54
CA ASP A 105 -7.91 4.34 -23.53
C ASP A 105 -7.53 5.67 -22.87
N ALA A 106 -8.32 6.11 -21.89
CA ALA A 106 -8.05 7.35 -21.16
C ALA A 106 -6.75 7.25 -20.36
N MET A 107 -6.53 6.11 -19.68
CA MET A 107 -5.31 5.88 -18.91
C MET A 107 -4.10 5.73 -19.82
N GLY A 108 -4.24 5.05 -20.97
CA GLY A 108 -3.19 4.92 -21.98
C GLY A 108 -2.70 6.30 -22.47
N LYS A 109 -3.60 7.21 -22.80
CA LYS A 109 -3.27 8.58 -23.16
C LYS A 109 -2.55 9.34 -22.06
N LEU A 110 -3.00 9.21 -20.80
CA LEU A 110 -2.34 9.86 -19.66
C LEU A 110 -0.90 9.33 -19.46
N ILE A 111 -0.69 8.03 -19.62
CA ILE A 111 0.64 7.41 -19.53
C ILE A 111 1.54 7.91 -20.67
N GLU A 112 1.01 7.96 -21.90
CA GLU A 112 1.73 8.47 -23.07
C GLU A 112 2.22 9.90 -22.84
N PHE A 113 1.36 10.80 -22.38
CA PHE A 113 1.74 12.20 -22.11
C PHE A 113 2.67 12.36 -20.90
N ASN A 114 2.61 11.46 -19.92
CA ASN A 114 3.41 11.59 -18.72
C ASN A 114 4.81 10.98 -18.85
N SER A 115 4.90 9.75 -19.36
CA SER A 115 6.15 8.96 -19.35
C SER A 115 6.36 8.13 -20.62
N SER A 116 5.48 8.22 -21.59
CA SER A 116 5.41 7.39 -22.81
C SER A 116 5.24 5.90 -22.48
N CYS A 117 6.31 5.21 -22.14
CA CYS A 117 6.28 3.82 -21.71
C CYS A 117 7.49 3.47 -20.83
N ALA A 118 7.39 2.38 -20.09
CA ALA A 118 8.56 1.82 -19.41
C ALA A 118 9.56 1.28 -20.45
N PRO A 119 10.88 1.54 -20.30
CA PRO A 119 11.89 1.02 -21.22
C PRO A 119 11.84 -0.50 -21.35
N VAL A 120 12.09 -1.04 -22.54
CA VAL A 120 11.97 -2.49 -22.82
C VAL A 120 12.81 -3.34 -21.89
N PHE A 121 14.04 -2.93 -21.57
CA PHE A 121 14.90 -3.68 -20.66
C PHE A 121 14.34 -3.72 -19.23
N VAL A 122 13.67 -2.65 -18.79
CA VAL A 122 12.98 -2.59 -17.49
C VAL A 122 11.80 -3.55 -17.48
N GLN A 123 11.00 -3.60 -18.55
CA GLN A 123 9.89 -4.56 -18.67
C GLN A 123 10.39 -6.01 -18.65
N ARG A 124 11.51 -6.31 -19.33
CA ARG A 124 12.13 -7.63 -19.27
C ARG A 124 12.65 -7.99 -17.89
N GLY A 125 13.22 -7.02 -17.17
CA GLY A 125 13.59 -7.18 -15.76
C GLY A 125 12.39 -7.49 -14.87
N GLY A 126 11.27 -6.79 -15.06
CA GLY A 126 10.01 -7.08 -14.37
C GLY A 126 9.47 -8.49 -14.67
N LEU A 127 9.54 -8.93 -15.93
CA LEU A 127 9.15 -10.28 -16.31
C LEU A 127 10.02 -11.36 -15.61
N ALA A 128 11.33 -11.14 -15.52
CA ALA A 128 12.24 -12.04 -14.79
C ALA A 128 11.86 -12.08 -13.30
N ALA A 129 11.65 -10.90 -12.67
CA ALA A 129 11.24 -10.80 -11.27
C ALA A 129 9.92 -11.54 -10.98
N LEU A 130 8.94 -11.48 -11.89
CA LEU A 130 7.68 -12.23 -11.74
C LEU A 130 7.89 -13.74 -11.83
N LYS A 131 8.77 -14.21 -12.70
CA LYS A 131 9.09 -15.66 -12.82
C LYS A 131 9.70 -16.22 -11.54
N ASP A 132 10.54 -15.43 -10.86
CA ASP A 132 11.22 -15.84 -9.64
C ASP A 132 10.44 -15.47 -8.36
N ALA A 133 9.27 -14.84 -8.50
CA ALA A 133 8.49 -14.30 -7.38
C ALA A 133 8.11 -15.34 -6.32
N ALA A 134 7.83 -16.58 -6.75
CA ALA A 134 7.43 -17.65 -5.85
C ALA A 134 8.51 -18.01 -4.80
N GLN A 135 9.76 -17.75 -5.10
CA GLN A 135 10.89 -17.98 -4.20
C GLN A 135 11.37 -16.70 -3.53
N THR A 136 11.58 -15.65 -4.31
CA THR A 136 12.23 -14.41 -3.83
C THR A 136 11.35 -13.61 -2.89
N VAL A 137 10.05 -13.51 -3.17
CA VAL A 137 9.12 -12.71 -2.35
C VAL A 137 8.91 -13.29 -0.95
N PRO A 138 8.67 -14.62 -0.77
CA PRO A 138 8.55 -15.20 0.57
C PRO A 138 9.83 -15.07 1.39
N ASP A 139 11.00 -15.19 0.77
CA ASP A 139 12.28 -15.02 1.45
C ASP A 139 12.48 -13.59 1.94
N LEU A 140 12.18 -12.61 1.10
CA LEU A 140 12.18 -11.20 1.47
C LEU A 140 11.22 -10.93 2.62
N THR A 141 9.97 -11.39 2.49
CA THR A 141 8.92 -11.15 3.49
C THR A 141 9.29 -11.76 4.84
N ARG A 142 9.90 -12.95 4.86
CA ARG A 142 10.40 -13.60 6.08
C ARG A 142 11.48 -12.75 6.76
N ARG A 143 12.44 -12.23 5.98
CA ARG A 143 13.49 -11.33 6.49
C ARG A 143 12.91 -10.04 7.03
N MET A 144 11.99 -9.43 6.31
CA MET A 144 11.32 -8.18 6.73
C MET A 144 10.49 -8.38 8.00
N ARG A 145 9.80 -9.52 8.13
CA ARG A 145 9.09 -9.90 9.36
C ARG A 145 10.04 -9.98 10.55
N ALA A 146 11.17 -10.65 10.39
CA ALA A 146 12.17 -10.76 11.46
C ALA A 146 12.74 -9.39 11.85
N CYS A 147 13.02 -8.52 10.88
CA CYS A 147 13.45 -7.14 11.15
C CYS A 147 12.38 -6.33 11.88
N ARG A 148 11.10 -6.42 11.42
CA ARG A 148 9.97 -5.80 12.08
C ARG A 148 9.87 -6.22 13.55
N ASP A 149 9.92 -7.54 13.81
CA ASP A 149 9.76 -8.09 15.16
C ASP A 149 10.87 -7.57 16.09
N ARG A 150 12.14 -7.63 15.64
CA ARG A 150 13.26 -7.09 16.41
C ARG A 150 13.13 -5.59 16.69
N LEU A 151 12.69 -4.81 15.69
CA LEU A 151 12.50 -3.36 15.84
C LEU A 151 11.37 -3.05 16.82
N VAL A 152 10.22 -3.69 16.64
CA VAL A 152 9.05 -3.49 17.50
C VAL A 152 9.37 -3.88 18.94
N ASP A 153 9.97 -5.06 19.16
CA ASP A 153 10.32 -5.56 20.48
C ASP A 153 11.38 -4.64 21.16
N GLY A 154 12.30 -4.07 20.38
CA GLY A 154 13.26 -3.08 20.86
C GLY A 154 12.60 -1.76 21.26
N LEU A 155 11.73 -1.21 20.41
CA LEU A 155 11.02 0.03 20.67
C LEU A 155 10.06 -0.07 21.87
N GLN A 156 9.37 -1.19 22.02
CA GLN A 156 8.44 -1.40 23.13
C GLN A 156 9.10 -1.48 24.51
N ARG A 157 10.43 -1.69 24.56
CA ARG A 157 11.20 -1.64 25.82
C ARG A 157 11.54 -0.21 26.26
N LEU A 158 11.40 0.75 25.36
CA LEU A 158 11.69 2.15 25.69
C LEU A 158 10.51 2.77 26.45
N PRO A 159 10.76 3.44 27.58
CA PRO A 159 9.69 4.05 28.36
C PRO A 159 8.90 5.07 27.54
N GLY A 160 7.58 4.97 27.59
CA GLY A 160 6.67 5.92 26.96
C GLY A 160 6.52 5.79 25.44
N VAL A 161 7.13 4.79 24.80
CA VAL A 161 6.88 4.52 23.37
C VAL A 161 5.52 3.91 23.16
N GLU A 162 4.72 4.53 22.31
CA GLU A 162 3.44 4.02 21.84
C GLU A 162 3.60 3.56 20.39
N LEU A 163 3.34 2.29 20.12
CA LEU A 163 3.55 1.66 18.81
C LEU A 163 2.47 0.62 18.54
N ALA A 164 1.80 0.73 17.40
CA ALA A 164 1.02 -0.36 16.85
C ALA A 164 1.94 -1.27 16.01
N ARG A 165 1.88 -2.60 16.25
CA ARG A 165 2.68 -3.56 15.45
C ARG A 165 2.24 -3.51 14.00
N PRO A 166 3.13 -3.19 13.03
CA PRO A 166 2.78 -3.14 11.62
C PRO A 166 2.32 -4.50 11.10
N LEU A 167 1.25 -4.53 10.32
CA LEU A 167 0.73 -5.74 9.66
C LEU A 167 1.37 -5.97 8.29
N GLY A 168 1.98 -4.95 7.70
CA GLY A 168 2.67 -5.03 6.42
C GLY A 168 3.57 -3.83 6.17
N GLY A 169 4.21 -3.80 5.00
CA GLY A 169 5.12 -2.73 4.61
C GLY A 169 6.53 -2.89 5.18
N MET A 170 7.24 -1.78 5.33
CA MET A 170 8.65 -1.76 5.76
C MET A 170 8.96 -0.67 6.79
N TYR A 171 7.92 -0.15 7.46
CA TYR A 171 8.06 0.95 8.40
C TYR A 171 7.54 0.56 9.78
N ALA A 172 8.08 1.22 10.81
CA ALA A 172 7.51 1.24 12.15
C ALA A 172 7.13 2.69 12.47
N PHE A 173 5.86 2.93 12.73
CA PHE A 173 5.33 4.24 13.07
C PHE A 173 5.01 4.27 14.56
N PHE A 174 5.74 5.10 15.30
CA PHE A 174 5.63 5.16 16.75
C PHE A 174 5.53 6.60 17.25
N ARG A 175 4.99 6.76 18.43
CA ARG A 175 4.87 8.02 19.14
C ARG A 175 5.75 8.01 20.38
N LEU A 176 6.38 9.13 20.65
CA LEU A 176 7.11 9.40 21.88
C LEU A 176 6.40 10.54 22.64
N PRO A 177 5.54 10.22 23.63
CA PRO A 177 4.92 11.23 24.45
C PRO A 177 5.98 12.05 25.17
N GLY A 178 5.85 13.36 25.14
CA GLY A 178 6.85 14.28 25.72
C GLY A 178 7.91 14.79 24.73
N LEU A 179 8.09 14.16 23.55
CA LEU A 179 8.86 14.73 22.43
C LEU A 179 7.96 15.37 21.36
N SER A 180 6.68 15.12 21.43
CA SER A 180 5.68 15.63 20.47
C SER A 180 4.99 16.90 21.01
N ASP A 181 5.73 17.89 21.47
CA ASP A 181 5.17 19.22 21.56
C ASP A 181 5.16 19.81 20.16
N ALA A 182 3.95 19.94 19.59
CA ALA A 182 3.74 20.55 18.29
C ALA A 182 4.26 22.00 18.19
N ARG A 183 4.64 22.59 19.31
CA ARG A 183 5.23 23.94 19.43
C ARG A 183 6.73 23.96 19.34
N THR A 184 7.39 22.79 19.40
CA THR A 184 8.85 22.69 19.23
C THR A 184 9.13 21.76 18.04
N PRO A 185 9.23 22.31 16.80
CA PRO A 185 9.68 21.52 15.67
C PRO A 185 11.05 20.93 16.01
N LEU A 186 11.20 19.61 15.88
CA LEU A 186 12.50 19.00 15.94
C LEU A 186 13.40 19.69 14.92
N PRO A 187 14.61 20.18 15.30
CA PRO A 187 15.52 20.79 14.35
C PRO A 187 15.76 19.80 13.20
N THR A 188 15.48 20.22 11.98
CA THR A 188 15.68 19.43 10.79
C THR A 188 17.11 18.91 10.78
N GLY A 189 17.28 17.59 10.83
CA GLY A 189 18.57 16.91 10.70
C GLY A 189 19.33 16.62 11.97
N THR A 190 18.81 16.85 13.15
CA THR A 190 19.56 16.61 14.37
C THR A 190 18.68 15.92 15.42
N ARG A 191 18.72 14.66 15.49
CA ARG A 191 18.36 13.73 16.57
C ARG A 191 17.45 12.60 16.09
N ILE A 192 18.06 11.64 15.56
CA ILE A 192 17.70 10.25 15.81
C ILE A 192 18.85 9.64 16.57
#